data_97105e2ca111c8f3e05172cb843c06db
#
_entry.id   97105e2ca111c8f3e05172cb843c06db
#
_cell.length_a   1.000
_cell.length_b   1.000
_cell.length_c   1.000
_cell.angle_alpha   90.00
_cell.angle_beta   90.00
_cell.angle_gamma   90.00
#
_symmetry.space_group_name_H-M   'P 1'
#
loop_
_entity.id
_entity.type
_entity.pdbx_description
1 polymer ?
#
loop_
_entity_poly.entity_id
_entity_poly.type
_entity_poly.pdbx_seq_one_letter_code
_entity_poly.pdbx_strand_id
1 'polypeptide(L)'
;MKPINIPQKQTSIPAAFFADNIDNPEFLKSISHEMRTPLNVIIGICQFLERDQQTPLSPMHRDAVGRMDRNARALLQSINRLMESLRNGQTH
;
A
#
# COMPACT_ATOMS: atom_id res chain seq x y z
N MET A 1 -2.15 -21.82 -22.50
CA MET A 1 -1.38 -20.69 -21.98
C MET A 1 -1.14 -20.89 -20.50
N LYS A 2 0.10 -20.77 -20.09
CA LYS A 2 0.42 -20.96 -18.68
C LYS A 2 0.06 -19.73 -17.88
N PRO A 3 -0.53 -19.90 -16.70
CA PRO A 3 -0.75 -18.77 -15.82
C PRO A 3 0.59 -18.20 -15.35
N ILE A 4 0.59 -16.92 -15.04
CA ILE A 4 1.78 -16.27 -14.52
C ILE A 4 2.05 -16.85 -13.14
N ASN A 5 3.25 -17.41 -12.98
CA ASN A 5 3.64 -18.01 -11.71
C ASN A 5 4.37 -16.95 -10.89
N ILE A 6 3.66 -16.35 -9.96
CA ILE A 6 4.23 -15.34 -9.09
C ILE A 6 4.79 -16.05 -7.85
N PRO A 7 6.08 -15.88 -7.56
CA PRO A 7 6.67 -16.52 -6.38
C PRO A 7 6.06 -15.97 -5.11
N GLN A 8 5.26 -16.77 -4.44
CA GLN A 8 4.58 -16.35 -3.21
C GLN A 8 5.54 -16.09 -2.08
N LYS A 9 6.66 -16.80 -2.07
CA LYS A 9 7.61 -16.70 -0.96
C LYS A 9 8.32 -15.36 -0.86
N GLN A 10 8.39 -14.60 -1.95
CA GLN A 10 9.14 -13.37 -2.00
C GLN A 10 8.35 -12.16 -1.54
N THR A 11 7.02 -12.26 -1.54
CA THR A 11 6.16 -11.13 -1.26
C THR A 11 5.20 -11.36 -0.12
N SER A 12 5.13 -12.59 0.38
CA SER A 12 4.15 -12.93 1.40
C SER A 12 4.78 -13.00 2.78
N ILE A 13 4.23 -12.24 3.71
CA ILE A 13 4.57 -12.36 5.11
C ILE A 13 3.55 -13.32 5.70
N PRO A 14 3.99 -14.39 6.39
CA PRO A 14 3.04 -15.35 6.97
C PRO A 14 2.06 -14.67 7.91
N ALA A 15 0.81 -15.10 7.87
CA ALA A 15 -0.21 -14.55 8.74
C ALA A 15 0.16 -14.70 10.21
N ALA A 16 0.84 -15.80 10.56
CA ALA A 16 1.26 -16.03 11.94
C ALA A 16 2.22 -14.96 12.42
N PHE A 17 3.05 -14.42 11.51
CA PHE A 17 3.98 -13.36 11.86
C PHE A 17 3.23 -12.13 12.37
N PHE A 18 2.15 -11.75 11.69
CA PHE A 18 1.33 -10.64 12.12
C PHE A 18 0.60 -10.95 13.42
N ALA A 19 0.04 -12.16 13.53
CA ALA A 19 -0.71 -12.55 14.72
C ALA A 19 0.17 -12.51 15.97
N ASP A 20 1.43 -12.96 15.85
CA ASP A 20 2.34 -12.98 16.97
C ASP A 20 2.85 -11.60 17.38
N ASN A 21 2.81 -10.63 16.45
CA ASN A 21 3.40 -9.32 16.67
C ASN A 21 2.41 -8.17 16.67
N ILE A 22 1.13 -8.47 16.54
CA ILE A 22 0.11 -7.42 16.37
C ILE A 22 0.07 -6.44 17.54
N ASP A 23 0.43 -6.89 18.74
CA ASP A 23 0.41 -6.05 19.93
C ASP A 23 1.74 -5.36 20.20
N ASN A 24 2.72 -5.55 19.32
CA ASN A 24 4.04 -4.97 19.49
C ASN A 24 4.11 -3.62 18.75
N PRO A 25 4.19 -2.49 19.47
CA PRO A 25 4.22 -1.17 18.83
C PRO A 25 5.42 -0.97 17.90
N GLU A 26 6.57 -1.55 18.26
CA GLU A 26 7.76 -1.43 17.43
C GLU A 26 7.58 -2.16 16.10
N PHE A 27 6.95 -3.32 16.15
CA PHE A 27 6.65 -4.08 14.94
C PHE A 27 5.69 -3.30 14.03
N LEU A 28 4.60 -2.80 14.60
CA LEU A 28 3.61 -2.05 13.84
C LEU A 28 4.22 -0.80 13.21
N LYS A 29 5.09 -0.14 13.95
CA LYS A 29 5.80 1.04 13.46
C LYS A 29 6.70 0.70 12.28
N SER A 30 7.44 -0.39 12.40
CA SER A 30 8.33 -0.85 11.34
C SER A 30 7.57 -1.21 10.08
N ILE A 31 6.49 -1.98 10.22
CA ILE A 31 5.65 -2.39 9.09
C ILE A 31 5.04 -1.16 8.43
N SER A 32 4.57 -0.21 9.22
CA SER A 32 3.96 1.01 8.67
C SER A 32 4.95 1.78 7.82
N HIS A 33 6.18 1.91 8.28
CA HIS A 33 7.23 2.58 7.51
C HIS A 33 7.51 1.86 6.20
N GLU A 34 7.60 0.53 6.26
CA GLU A 34 7.91 -0.25 5.08
C GLU A 34 6.76 -0.25 4.06
N MET A 35 5.53 -0.09 4.52
CA MET A 35 4.39 -0.03 3.62
C MET A 35 4.26 1.32 2.93
N ARG A 36 4.72 2.38 3.57
CA ARG A 36 4.64 3.72 2.97
C ARG A 36 5.43 3.85 1.68
N THR A 37 6.59 3.22 1.62
CA THR A 37 7.45 3.33 0.45
C THR A 37 6.77 2.79 -0.81
N PRO A 38 6.29 1.54 -0.84
CA PRO A 38 5.60 1.05 -2.05
C PRO A 38 4.31 1.81 -2.34
N LEU A 39 3.58 2.26 -1.32
CA LEU A 39 2.36 3.02 -1.56
C LEU A 39 2.65 4.37 -2.22
N ASN A 40 3.71 5.04 -1.80
CA ASN A 40 4.10 6.29 -2.42
C ASN A 40 4.54 6.08 -3.88
N VAL A 41 5.19 4.96 -4.16
CA VAL A 41 5.56 4.60 -5.53
C VAL A 41 4.31 4.38 -6.37
N ILE A 42 3.34 3.63 -5.86
CA ILE A 42 2.09 3.37 -6.59
C ILE A 42 1.36 4.68 -6.88
N ILE A 43 1.25 5.55 -5.88
CA ILE A 43 0.60 6.84 -6.05
C ILE A 43 1.32 7.67 -7.11
N GLY A 44 2.65 7.68 -7.06
CA GLY A 44 3.45 8.41 -8.03
C GLY A 44 3.24 7.92 -9.44
N ILE A 45 3.18 6.61 -9.62
CA ILE A 45 2.95 6.02 -10.93
C ILE A 45 1.54 6.36 -11.43
N CYS A 46 0.54 6.29 -10.56
CA CYS A 46 -0.82 6.67 -10.94
C CYS A 46 -0.87 8.11 -11.41
N GLN A 47 -0.21 9.01 -10.69
CA GLN A 47 -0.18 10.41 -11.07
C GLN A 47 0.52 10.62 -12.41
N PHE A 48 1.61 9.89 -12.64
CA PHE A 48 2.32 9.97 -13.89
C PHE A 48 1.42 9.55 -15.06
N LEU A 49 0.73 8.42 -14.89
CA LEU A 49 -0.14 7.92 -15.94
C LEU A 49 -1.32 8.86 -16.21
N GLU A 50 -1.86 9.49 -15.17
CA GLU A 50 -2.99 10.39 -15.34
C GLU A 50 -2.60 11.70 -16.01
N ARG A 51 -1.34 12.12 -15.86
CA ARG A 51 -0.86 13.39 -16.41
C ARG A 51 -0.20 13.26 -17.76
N ASP A 52 0.06 12.04 -18.21
CA ASP A 52 0.73 11.83 -19.49
C ASP A 52 -0.17 12.23 -20.64
N GLN A 53 0.21 13.30 -21.32
CA GLN A 53 -0.56 13.82 -22.44
C GLN A 53 -0.12 13.23 -23.77
N GLN A 54 1.04 12.59 -23.81
CA GLN A 54 1.54 11.99 -25.03
C GLN A 54 0.90 10.63 -25.32
N THR A 55 0.61 9.89 -24.26
CA THR A 55 -0.09 8.61 -24.37
C THR A 55 -1.24 8.61 -23.38
N PRO A 56 -2.32 9.36 -23.70
CA PRO A 56 -3.42 9.44 -22.77
C PRO A 56 -4.13 8.10 -22.59
N LEU A 57 -4.59 7.86 -21.37
CA LEU A 57 -5.28 6.64 -21.03
C LEU A 57 -6.66 6.60 -21.66
N SER A 58 -7.11 5.41 -22.07
CA SER A 58 -8.49 5.22 -22.45
C SER A 58 -9.39 5.49 -21.24
N PRO A 59 -10.69 5.75 -21.44
CA PRO A 59 -11.58 5.97 -20.31
C PRO A 59 -11.60 4.81 -19.31
N MET A 60 -11.53 3.57 -19.83
CA MET A 60 -11.50 2.40 -18.96
C MET A 60 -10.24 2.37 -18.11
N HIS A 61 -9.08 2.62 -18.72
CA HIS A 61 -7.82 2.60 -18.00
C HIS A 61 -7.72 3.77 -17.04
N ARG A 62 -8.25 4.91 -17.41
CA ARG A 62 -8.27 6.08 -16.54
C ARG A 62 -9.09 5.79 -15.28
N ASP A 63 -10.21 5.12 -15.43
CA ASP A 63 -11.03 4.73 -14.28
C ASP A 63 -10.26 3.77 -13.38
N ALA A 64 -9.59 2.78 -13.97
CA ALA A 64 -8.83 1.81 -13.21
C ALA A 64 -7.67 2.47 -12.44
N VAL A 65 -6.95 3.36 -13.09
CA VAL A 65 -5.85 4.08 -12.45
C VAL A 65 -6.38 4.95 -11.32
N GLY A 66 -7.53 5.61 -11.53
CA GLY A 66 -8.15 6.42 -10.50
C GLY A 66 -8.52 5.61 -9.27
N ARG A 67 -9.03 4.40 -9.48
CA ARG A 67 -9.36 3.51 -8.36
C ARG A 67 -8.11 3.09 -7.60
N MET A 68 -7.05 2.77 -8.31
CA MET A 68 -5.79 2.39 -7.65
C MET A 68 -5.26 3.55 -6.83
N ASP A 69 -5.28 4.74 -7.40
CA ASP A 69 -4.80 5.93 -6.70
C ASP A 69 -5.59 6.17 -5.41
N ARG A 70 -6.92 6.13 -5.50
CA ARG A 70 -7.76 6.35 -4.32
C ARG A 70 -7.55 5.29 -3.24
N ASN A 71 -7.41 4.03 -3.66
CA ASN A 71 -7.20 2.94 -2.70
C ASN A 71 -5.84 3.04 -2.04
N ALA A 72 -4.80 3.38 -2.81
CA ALA A 72 -3.46 3.54 -2.26
C ALA A 72 -3.43 4.69 -1.25
N ARG A 73 -4.09 5.79 -1.57
CA ARG A 73 -4.15 6.94 -0.65
C ARG A 73 -4.96 6.61 0.60
N ALA A 74 -6.04 5.86 0.45
CA ALA A 74 -6.84 5.46 1.60
C ALA A 74 -6.03 4.57 2.56
N LEU A 75 -5.27 3.64 1.98
CA LEU A 75 -4.42 2.78 2.80
C LEU A 75 -3.32 3.58 3.48
N LEU A 76 -2.69 4.49 2.75
CA LEU A 76 -1.65 5.34 3.33
C LEU A 76 -2.21 6.16 4.49
N GLN A 77 -3.42 6.67 4.34
CA GLN A 77 -4.07 7.43 5.40
C GLN A 77 -4.33 6.57 6.63
N SER A 78 -4.75 5.33 6.42
CA SER A 78 -4.96 4.39 7.53
C SER A 78 -3.65 4.10 8.27
N ILE A 79 -2.57 3.94 7.51
CA ILE A 79 -1.25 3.72 8.10
C ILE A 79 -0.83 4.93 8.94
N ASN A 80 -1.07 6.13 8.43
CA ASN A 80 -0.72 7.34 9.15
C ASN A 80 -1.51 7.48 10.44
N ARG A 81 -2.78 7.10 10.43
CA ARG A 81 -3.60 7.10 11.66
C ARG A 81 -3.08 6.10 12.67
N LEU A 82 -2.69 4.92 12.20
CA LEU A 82 -2.13 3.91 13.07
C LEU A 82 -0.85 4.42 13.74
N MET A 83 0.03 5.01 12.94
CA MET A 83 1.28 5.56 13.45
C MET A 83 1.03 6.65 14.49
N GLU A 84 0.05 7.49 14.24
CA GLU A 84 -0.29 8.56 15.17
C GLU A 84 -0.84 8.00 16.48
N SER A 85 -1.68 6.98 16.40
CA SER A 85 -2.19 6.31 17.60
C SER A 85 -1.07 5.72 18.44
N LEU A 86 -0.10 5.08 17.78
CA LEU A 86 1.03 4.50 18.47
C LEU A 86 1.88 5.58 19.15
N ARG A 87 2.08 6.69 18.45
CA ARG A 87 2.88 7.79 18.99
C ARG A 87 2.21 8.44 20.20
N ASN A 88 0.89 8.51 20.18
CA ASN A 88 0.13 9.11 21.26
C ASN A 88 -0.16 8.14 22.40
N GLY A 89 0.32 6.91 22.29
CA GLY A 89 0.10 5.92 23.33
C GLY A 89 -1.30 5.35 23.37
N GLN A 90 -2.10 5.58 22.35
CA GLN A 90 -3.45 5.06 22.25
C GLN A 90 -3.43 3.68 21.64
N THR A 91 -3.35 2.69 22.50
CA THR A 91 -3.32 1.29 22.06
C THR A 91 -4.57 0.59 22.53
N HIS A 92 -5.61 0.74 21.81
CA HIS A 92 -6.86 0.05 22.10
C HIS A 92 -7.22 -0.90 21.01
#